data_38f7109945a79ed16ea15addf72a63ff
#
_entry.id   38f7109945a79ed16ea15addf72a63ff
#
_cell.length_a   1.000
_cell.length_b   1.000
_cell.length_c   1.000
_cell.angle_alpha   90.00
_cell.angle_beta   90.00
_cell.angle_gamma   90.00
#
_symmetry.space_group_name_H-M   'P 1'
#
loop_
_entity.id
_entity.type
_entity.pdbx_description
1 polymer ?
#
loop_
_entity_poly.entity_id
_entity_poly.type
_entity_poly.pdbx_seq_one_letter_code
_entity_poly.pdbx_strand_id
1 'polypeptide(L)'
;MKFRIIYSFLSATLLLPFLGYAQQWGPPDLQVEEESYEKQDDPYLPNAYNNQKLSPAYRYDGRSGSRTSNTEIFTRQVNVSPSHKNILGDAANEPSIAVNPLNESEIVIGWRQFDNVNSNFRQAGWGYSSDGGQTWTFPGAIDPGVFHSDPVLDYDNAGNFYYNSLASQHPTEEYPCYVYKSGDAGVSWNNGVYMGGGDKQWMTIDRSGGMGEGNIYSSWTSYYSHCPPGFFTRSTDGGNSFDSCSILPEDMYWGTQAVGINGELYISGRSIVPGRILVAKSVDAQNPARSPTWTSVSTVELGGYIVYRPDVNPEGI
;
A
#
# COMPACT_ATOMS: atom_id res chain seq x y z
N MET A 1 62.62 62.12 17.04
CA MET A 1 62.20 60.76 17.41
C MET A 1 60.81 60.86 17.86
N LYS A 2 59.81 60.52 17.04
CA LYS A 2 58.39 60.61 17.32
C LYS A 2 57.86 59.17 17.31
N PHE A 3 57.50 58.62 18.44
CA PHE A 3 56.78 57.34 18.56
C PHE A 3 55.30 57.57 18.26
N ARG A 4 54.76 56.83 17.26
CA ARG A 4 53.36 56.73 17.07
C ARG A 4 52.86 55.45 17.74
N ILE A 5 51.93 55.60 18.67
CA ILE A 5 51.22 54.49 19.31
C ILE A 5 50.01 54.20 18.46
N ILE A 6 49.95 52.96 17.91
CA ILE A 6 48.78 52.45 17.18
C ILE A 6 47.91 51.71 18.18
N TYR A 7 46.71 52.20 18.39
CA TYR A 7 45.68 51.45 19.15
C TYR A 7 45.00 50.48 18.18
N SER A 8 45.19 49.18 18.43
CA SER A 8 44.38 48.16 17.81
C SER A 8 43.10 47.97 18.60
N PHE A 9 41.96 48.32 18.02
CA PHE A 9 40.68 47.93 18.54
C PHE A 9 40.43 46.47 18.16
N LEU A 10 40.49 45.55 19.13
CA LEU A 10 39.93 44.22 19.02
C LEU A 10 38.41 44.31 19.21
N SER A 11 37.66 44.24 18.13
CA SER A 11 36.22 43.98 18.21
C SER A 11 36.04 42.49 18.46
N ALA A 12 35.75 42.11 19.67
CA ALA A 12 35.30 40.78 20.02
C ALA A 12 33.85 40.63 19.50
N THR A 13 33.70 40.04 18.34
CA THR A 13 32.38 39.55 17.88
C THR A 13 32.04 38.30 18.68
N LEU A 14 31.13 38.43 19.61
CA LEU A 14 30.48 37.28 20.26
C LEU A 14 29.70 36.54 19.20
N LEU A 15 30.26 35.47 18.69
CA LEU A 15 29.55 34.41 18.02
C LEU A 15 28.78 33.63 19.07
N LEU A 16 27.55 34.03 19.35
CA LEU A 16 26.58 33.14 19.98
C LEU A 16 26.39 31.95 19.05
N PRO A 17 26.61 30.71 19.48
CA PRO A 17 26.16 29.58 18.71
C PRO A 17 24.64 29.63 18.73
N PHE A 18 24.05 29.97 17.59
CA PHE A 18 22.71 29.55 17.28
C PHE A 18 22.77 28.00 17.28
N LEU A 19 22.50 27.42 18.42
CA LEU A 19 21.99 26.06 18.50
C LEU A 19 20.62 26.12 17.82
N GLY A 20 20.62 26.13 16.50
CA GLY A 20 19.49 25.74 15.74
C GLY A 20 19.18 24.30 16.18
N TYR A 21 18.14 24.12 16.95
CA TYR A 21 17.44 22.87 16.99
C TYR A 21 16.96 22.63 15.55
N ALA A 22 17.82 22.07 14.71
CA ALA A 22 17.37 21.29 13.59
C ALA A 22 16.63 20.12 14.27
N GLN A 23 15.33 20.31 14.52
CA GLN A 23 14.45 19.19 14.73
C GLN A 23 14.69 18.29 13.54
N GLN A 24 15.25 17.16 13.79
CA GLN A 24 15.50 16.11 12.82
C GLN A 24 14.12 15.58 12.44
N TRP A 25 13.50 16.23 11.45
CA TRP A 25 12.25 15.83 10.82
C TRP A 25 12.60 14.78 9.77
N GLY A 26 13.07 13.65 10.23
CA GLY A 26 13.24 12.47 9.41
C GLY A 26 12.31 11.39 9.94
N PRO A 27 12.12 10.29 9.24
CA PRO A 27 11.27 9.16 9.66
C PRO A 27 11.77 8.35 10.89
N PRO A 28 12.64 8.84 11.81
CA PRO A 28 13.12 8.03 12.92
C PRO A 28 11.99 7.48 13.80
N ASP A 29 10.89 8.22 13.92
CA ASP A 29 9.78 7.80 14.78
C ASP A 29 8.93 6.72 14.09
N LEU A 30 8.91 6.68 12.76
CA LEU A 30 8.22 5.64 12.00
C LEU A 30 8.98 4.32 11.99
N GLN A 31 10.32 4.37 11.97
CA GLN A 31 11.14 3.17 12.01
C GLN A 31 10.93 2.36 13.30
N VAL A 32 10.81 3.05 14.44
CA VAL A 32 10.66 2.38 15.74
C VAL A 32 9.30 1.72 15.87
N GLU A 33 8.23 2.31 15.33
CA GLU A 33 6.89 1.73 15.38
C GLU A 33 6.73 0.60 14.35
N GLU A 34 7.21 0.76 13.13
CA GLU A 34 7.15 -0.30 12.11
C GLU A 34 8.00 -1.51 12.50
N GLU A 35 9.21 -1.33 13.02
CA GLU A 35 10.01 -2.44 13.55
C GLU A 35 9.30 -3.21 14.68
N SER A 36 8.46 -2.54 15.47
CA SER A 36 7.71 -3.20 16.54
C SER A 36 6.51 -4.01 16.03
N TYR A 37 5.92 -3.62 14.91
CA TYR A 37 4.76 -4.29 14.31
C TYR A 37 5.11 -5.30 13.21
N GLU A 38 6.26 -5.13 12.56
CA GLU A 38 6.75 -5.97 11.48
C GLU A 38 7.70 -7.07 11.99
N LYS A 39 7.42 -7.67 13.15
CA LYS A 39 8.23 -8.79 13.65
C LYS A 39 8.13 -9.97 12.69
N GLN A 40 9.13 -10.10 11.86
CA GLN A 40 9.32 -11.20 10.93
C GLN A 40 9.78 -12.50 11.62
N ASP A 41 10.06 -12.41 12.92
CA ASP A 41 10.67 -13.48 13.70
C ASP A 41 9.66 -14.50 14.21
N ASP A 42 8.37 -14.25 14.08
CA ASP A 42 7.36 -15.21 14.47
C ASP A 42 7.46 -16.45 13.56
N PRO A 43 7.58 -17.65 14.13
CA PRO A 43 7.67 -18.85 13.31
C PRO A 43 6.38 -19.05 12.54
N TYR A 44 6.50 -19.37 11.27
CA TYR A 44 5.39 -19.91 10.50
C TYR A 44 4.91 -21.23 11.13
N LEU A 45 3.63 -21.32 11.45
CA LEU A 45 2.99 -22.50 12.01
C LEU A 45 2.10 -23.17 10.94
N PRO A 46 2.66 -24.09 10.12
CA PRO A 46 1.88 -24.77 9.10
C PRO A 46 0.70 -25.52 9.74
N ASN A 47 -0.48 -25.40 9.15
CA ASN A 47 -1.74 -26.03 9.60
C ASN A 47 -2.44 -25.35 10.81
N ALA A 48 -2.15 -24.09 11.13
CA ALA A 48 -2.90 -23.35 12.14
C ALA A 48 -4.42 -23.39 11.87
N TYR A 49 -4.84 -23.42 10.60
CA TYR A 49 -6.23 -23.47 10.18
C TYR A 49 -6.94 -24.82 10.39
N ASN A 50 -6.21 -25.94 10.36
CA ASN A 50 -6.82 -27.27 10.38
C ASN A 50 -7.33 -27.70 11.74
N ASN A 51 -6.90 -27.06 12.83
CA ASN A 51 -7.22 -27.45 14.20
C ASN A 51 -8.03 -26.39 14.97
N GLN A 52 -8.48 -25.34 14.30
CA GLN A 52 -9.15 -24.24 14.97
C GLN A 52 -10.60 -24.58 15.31
N LYS A 53 -11.05 -24.09 16.47
CA LYS A 53 -12.45 -24.18 16.86
C LYS A 53 -13.28 -23.28 15.95
N LEU A 54 -14.49 -23.74 15.61
CA LEU A 54 -15.43 -23.02 14.77
C LEU A 54 -16.61 -22.50 15.59
N SER A 55 -17.11 -21.34 15.20
CA SER A 55 -18.35 -20.75 15.70
C SER A 55 -19.19 -20.24 14.54
N PRO A 56 -20.44 -19.80 14.74
CA PRO A 56 -21.18 -19.14 13.66
C PRO A 56 -20.41 -17.94 13.11
N ALA A 57 -20.32 -17.83 11.78
CA ALA A 57 -19.75 -16.66 11.13
C ALA A 57 -20.59 -15.40 11.41
N TYR A 58 -19.92 -14.25 11.48
CA TYR A 58 -20.62 -12.99 11.65
C TYR A 58 -21.49 -12.69 10.42
N ARG A 59 -22.71 -12.31 10.71
CA ARG A 59 -23.71 -11.97 9.70
C ARG A 59 -24.64 -10.89 10.24
N TYR A 60 -24.88 -9.87 9.43
CA TYR A 60 -25.88 -8.85 9.69
C TYR A 60 -26.71 -8.60 8.43
N ASP A 61 -28.03 -8.60 8.58
CA ASP A 61 -29.00 -8.23 7.57
C ASP A 61 -29.95 -7.21 8.19
N GLY A 62 -29.88 -5.96 7.74
CA GLY A 62 -30.66 -4.86 8.31
C GLY A 62 -31.05 -3.83 7.27
N ARG A 63 -31.82 -2.85 7.70
CA ARG A 63 -32.20 -1.71 6.86
C ARG A 63 -31.51 -0.45 7.35
N SER A 64 -31.00 0.36 6.43
CA SER A 64 -30.56 1.71 6.76
C SER A 64 -31.76 2.53 7.24
N GLY A 65 -31.65 3.12 8.44
CA GLY A 65 -32.72 3.82 9.15
C GLY A 65 -33.19 5.14 8.53
N SER A 66 -32.94 5.39 7.24
CA SER A 66 -33.49 6.55 6.53
C SER A 66 -34.88 6.27 6.01
N ARG A 67 -35.85 7.10 6.36
CA ARG A 67 -37.26 7.00 5.89
C ARG A 67 -37.44 7.15 4.37
N THR A 68 -36.39 7.43 3.61
CA THR A 68 -36.44 7.72 2.16
C THR A 68 -35.65 6.73 1.29
N SER A 69 -34.88 5.81 1.86
CA SER A 69 -34.22 4.74 1.09
C SER A 69 -34.52 3.38 1.67
N ASN A 70 -35.04 2.47 0.85
CA ASN A 70 -35.21 1.06 1.16
C ASN A 70 -33.88 0.28 0.95
N THR A 71 -32.71 0.90 1.21
CA THR A 71 -31.44 0.24 1.04
C THR A 71 -31.26 -0.80 2.13
N GLU A 72 -31.24 -2.06 1.74
CA GLU A 72 -30.85 -3.15 2.62
C GLU A 72 -29.34 -3.13 2.80
N ILE A 73 -28.88 -3.13 4.05
CA ILE A 73 -27.47 -3.27 4.39
C ILE A 73 -27.26 -4.70 4.89
N PHE A 74 -26.31 -5.38 4.31
CA PHE A 74 -25.86 -6.66 4.82
C PHE A 74 -24.35 -6.64 5.07
N THR A 75 -23.91 -7.40 6.06
CA THR A 75 -22.49 -7.60 6.37
C THR A 75 -22.20 -9.08 6.47
N ARG A 76 -21.10 -9.50 5.88
CA ARG A 76 -20.64 -10.90 5.89
C ARG A 76 -19.19 -10.97 6.29
N GLN A 77 -18.84 -11.96 7.10
CA GLN A 77 -17.47 -12.32 7.37
C GLN A 77 -16.88 -13.04 6.15
N VAL A 78 -15.65 -12.68 5.77
CA VAL A 78 -14.97 -13.21 4.57
C VAL A 78 -14.03 -14.36 4.91
N ASN A 79 -13.20 -14.21 5.95
CA ASN A 79 -12.30 -15.27 6.43
C ASN A 79 -13.06 -16.36 7.18
N VAL A 80 -13.70 -17.22 6.43
CA VAL A 80 -14.55 -18.29 6.95
C VAL A 80 -13.98 -19.67 6.61
N SER A 81 -14.33 -20.67 7.41
CA SER A 81 -14.01 -22.07 7.11
C SER A 81 -14.75 -22.58 5.86
N PRO A 82 -14.37 -23.73 5.28
CA PRO A 82 -15.11 -24.35 4.18
C PRO A 82 -16.59 -24.65 4.50
N SER A 83 -16.97 -24.68 5.77
CA SER A 83 -18.35 -24.82 6.20
C SER A 83 -19.02 -23.46 6.51
N HIS A 84 -18.47 -22.35 6.02
CA HIS A 84 -18.94 -20.97 6.20
C HIS A 84 -19.12 -20.57 7.67
N LYS A 85 -18.19 -21.00 8.52
CA LYS A 85 -18.17 -20.65 9.94
C LYS A 85 -16.93 -19.82 10.27
N ASN A 86 -17.06 -19.00 11.31
CA ASN A 86 -15.93 -18.26 11.86
C ASN A 86 -14.87 -19.23 12.40
N ILE A 87 -13.62 -18.89 12.18
CA ILE A 87 -12.43 -19.62 12.63
C ILE A 87 -11.93 -18.94 13.90
N LEU A 88 -12.14 -19.57 15.06
CA LEU A 88 -11.74 -18.98 16.35
C LEU A 88 -10.23 -18.98 16.52
N GLY A 89 -9.68 -17.81 16.86
CA GLY A 89 -8.25 -17.60 17.01
C GLY A 89 -7.55 -17.20 15.73
N ASP A 90 -8.29 -17.12 14.62
CA ASP A 90 -7.84 -16.51 13.38
C ASP A 90 -7.78 -14.99 13.48
N ALA A 91 -6.91 -14.34 12.70
CA ALA A 91 -6.78 -12.91 12.69
C ALA A 91 -6.50 -12.39 11.27
N ALA A 92 -7.12 -11.27 10.94
CA ALA A 92 -6.99 -10.59 9.66
C ALA A 92 -7.17 -9.08 9.83
N ASN A 93 -6.41 -8.30 9.06
CA ASN A 93 -6.57 -6.84 9.00
C ASN A 93 -6.13 -6.27 7.64
N GLU A 94 -6.24 -4.97 7.47
CA GLU A 94 -5.87 -4.21 6.26
C GLU A 94 -6.48 -4.81 4.98
N PRO A 95 -7.82 -4.81 4.86
CA PRO A 95 -8.46 -5.36 3.67
C PRO A 95 -8.34 -4.43 2.46
N SER A 96 -8.19 -5.04 1.28
CA SER A 96 -8.33 -4.40 -0.03
C SER A 96 -9.35 -5.18 -0.86
N ILE A 97 -10.16 -4.49 -1.67
CA ILE A 97 -11.28 -5.10 -2.41
C ILE A 97 -11.24 -4.72 -3.89
N ALA A 98 -11.60 -5.67 -4.73
CA ALA A 98 -11.85 -5.45 -6.15
C ALA A 98 -13.15 -6.13 -6.58
N VAL A 99 -13.86 -5.51 -7.52
CA VAL A 99 -15.13 -6.02 -8.09
C VAL A 99 -14.95 -6.15 -9.59
N ASN A 100 -15.36 -7.28 -10.16
CA ASN A 100 -15.27 -7.49 -11.60
C ASN A 100 -16.21 -6.52 -12.35
N PRO A 101 -15.68 -5.67 -13.26
CA PRO A 101 -16.48 -4.67 -13.96
C PRO A 101 -17.47 -5.31 -14.97
N LEU A 102 -17.24 -6.56 -15.35
CA LEU A 102 -18.11 -7.31 -16.28
C LEU A 102 -19.18 -8.13 -15.56
N ASN A 103 -18.98 -8.39 -14.26
CA ASN A 103 -19.91 -9.16 -13.42
C ASN A 103 -19.78 -8.74 -11.95
N GLU A 104 -20.60 -7.81 -11.51
CA GLU A 104 -20.57 -7.27 -10.14
C GLU A 104 -20.83 -8.32 -9.05
N SER A 105 -21.28 -9.54 -9.40
CA SER A 105 -21.39 -10.64 -8.46
C SER A 105 -20.05 -11.26 -8.10
N GLU A 106 -19.01 -11.02 -8.89
CA GLU A 106 -17.66 -11.51 -8.67
C GLU A 106 -16.84 -10.46 -7.93
N ILE A 107 -16.49 -10.77 -6.70
CA ILE A 107 -15.79 -9.88 -5.78
C ILE A 107 -14.61 -10.63 -5.16
N VAL A 108 -13.47 -9.97 -5.08
CA VAL A 108 -12.28 -10.47 -4.38
C VAL A 108 -11.88 -9.49 -3.29
N ILE A 109 -11.56 -10.01 -2.12
CA ILE A 109 -10.97 -9.25 -1.02
C ILE A 109 -9.65 -9.91 -0.65
N GLY A 110 -8.59 -9.10 -0.49
CA GLY A 110 -7.31 -9.52 0.05
C GLY A 110 -7.04 -8.85 1.39
N TRP A 111 -6.24 -9.48 2.25
CA TRP A 111 -5.92 -8.95 3.57
C TRP A 111 -4.61 -9.53 4.10
N ARG A 112 -4.07 -8.92 5.17
CA ARG A 112 -3.00 -9.54 5.96
C ARG A 112 -3.62 -10.67 6.78
N GLN A 113 -3.27 -11.90 6.45
CA GLN A 113 -3.72 -13.11 7.13
C GLN A 113 -2.68 -13.55 8.15
N PHE A 114 -2.97 -13.41 9.40
CA PHE A 114 -2.09 -13.87 10.47
C PHE A 114 -2.28 -15.36 10.73
N ASP A 115 -1.24 -16.02 11.22
CA ASP A 115 -1.31 -17.42 11.63
C ASP A 115 -2.35 -17.62 12.74
N ASN A 116 -2.41 -16.67 13.68
CA ASN A 116 -3.38 -16.62 14.77
C ASN A 116 -3.32 -15.26 15.48
N VAL A 117 -4.23 -15.01 16.41
CA VAL A 117 -4.33 -13.75 17.18
C VAL A 117 -3.12 -13.40 18.03
N ASN A 118 -2.17 -14.31 18.23
CA ASN A 118 -0.97 -14.10 19.03
C ASN A 118 0.30 -14.02 18.16
N SER A 119 0.19 -14.16 16.83
CA SER A 119 1.30 -14.13 15.89
C SER A 119 1.33 -12.81 15.14
N ASN A 120 2.53 -12.34 14.84
CA ASN A 120 2.77 -11.27 13.89
C ASN A 120 3.17 -11.80 12.50
N PHE A 121 3.43 -13.10 12.36
CA PHE A 121 3.65 -13.68 11.05
C PHE A 121 2.35 -13.62 10.25
N ARG A 122 2.42 -13.05 9.06
CA ARG A 122 1.26 -12.85 8.22
C ARG A 122 1.56 -13.15 6.76
N GLN A 123 0.51 -13.47 6.03
CA GLN A 123 0.56 -13.95 4.67
C GLN A 123 -0.47 -13.20 3.82
N ALA A 124 -0.38 -13.32 2.49
CA ALA A 124 -1.34 -12.77 1.55
C ALA A 124 -2.64 -13.59 1.55
N GLY A 125 -3.53 -13.30 2.50
CA GLY A 125 -4.86 -13.92 2.56
C GLY A 125 -5.79 -13.36 1.51
N TRP A 126 -6.70 -14.20 1.00
CA TRP A 126 -7.75 -13.73 0.11
C TRP A 126 -9.04 -14.53 0.24
N GLY A 127 -10.14 -13.88 -0.13
CA GLY A 127 -11.43 -14.54 -0.28
C GLY A 127 -12.15 -14.02 -1.51
N TYR A 128 -12.98 -14.85 -2.10
CA TYR A 128 -13.79 -14.49 -3.26
C TYR A 128 -15.26 -14.84 -3.07
N SER A 129 -16.10 -14.10 -3.78
CA SER A 129 -17.53 -14.30 -3.88
C SER A 129 -17.96 -14.31 -5.33
N SER A 130 -18.94 -15.13 -5.67
CA SER A 130 -19.59 -15.17 -6.98
C SER A 130 -21.09 -14.80 -6.94
N ASP A 131 -21.55 -14.29 -5.79
CA ASP A 131 -22.95 -13.98 -5.51
C ASP A 131 -23.17 -12.58 -4.92
N GLY A 132 -22.27 -11.64 -5.25
CA GLY A 132 -22.33 -10.26 -4.78
C GLY A 132 -22.04 -10.12 -3.29
N GLY A 133 -21.19 -10.98 -2.73
CA GLY A 133 -20.77 -10.93 -1.33
C GLY A 133 -21.74 -11.58 -0.35
N GLN A 134 -22.75 -12.31 -0.82
CA GLN A 134 -23.68 -13.03 0.05
C GLN A 134 -23.01 -14.22 0.74
N THR A 135 -22.16 -14.93 -0.01
CA THR A 135 -21.31 -16.00 0.52
C THR A 135 -19.85 -15.80 0.07
N TRP A 136 -18.93 -16.31 0.87
CA TRP A 136 -17.51 -16.17 0.64
C TRP A 136 -16.80 -17.52 0.72
N THR A 137 -15.79 -17.68 -0.12
CA THR A 137 -14.84 -18.78 -0.03
C THR A 137 -13.49 -18.19 0.36
N PHE A 138 -12.88 -18.75 1.40
CA PHE A 138 -11.54 -18.42 1.87
C PHE A 138 -10.61 -19.61 1.65
N PRO A 139 -9.76 -19.60 0.61
CA PRO A 139 -8.85 -20.70 0.32
C PRO A 139 -7.61 -20.72 1.20
N GLY A 140 -7.29 -19.63 1.90
CA GLY A 140 -6.09 -19.47 2.70
C GLY A 140 -5.21 -18.31 2.22
N ALA A 141 -3.93 -18.57 2.04
CA ALA A 141 -2.97 -17.57 1.58
C ALA A 141 -2.45 -17.90 0.16
N ILE A 142 -2.22 -16.86 -0.62
CA ILE A 142 -1.42 -16.94 -1.84
C ILE A 142 -0.02 -17.35 -1.45
N ASP A 143 0.79 -18.02 -1.86
CA ASP A 143 2.18 -18.32 -1.46
C ASP A 143 2.31 -18.67 0.04
N PRO A 144 1.76 -19.81 0.49
CA PRO A 144 1.74 -20.18 1.90
C PRO A 144 3.14 -20.36 2.49
N GLY A 145 3.36 -19.81 3.68
CA GLY A 145 4.64 -19.90 4.40
C GLY A 145 5.61 -18.77 4.07
N VAL A 146 5.25 -17.86 3.18
CA VAL A 146 6.00 -16.63 2.90
C VAL A 146 5.33 -15.47 3.63
N PHE A 147 6.15 -14.65 4.29
CA PHE A 147 5.66 -13.42 4.91
C PHE A 147 5.18 -12.44 3.83
N HIS A 148 3.94 -11.97 3.98
CA HIS A 148 3.34 -10.98 3.11
C HIS A 148 2.60 -9.90 3.90
N SER A 149 2.59 -8.66 3.39
CA SER A 149 1.91 -7.52 3.99
C SER A 149 1.32 -6.60 2.92
N ASP A 150 0.58 -5.60 3.36
CA ASP A 150 0.10 -4.45 2.58
C ASP A 150 -0.59 -4.86 1.27
N PRO A 151 -1.70 -5.59 1.34
CA PRO A 151 -2.42 -6.03 0.16
C PRO A 151 -3.05 -4.87 -0.60
N VAL A 152 -2.86 -4.82 -1.92
CA VAL A 152 -3.56 -3.88 -2.80
C VAL A 152 -4.17 -4.66 -3.96
N LEU A 153 -5.49 -4.62 -4.07
CA LEU A 153 -6.23 -5.25 -5.16
C LEU A 153 -6.70 -4.22 -6.17
N ASP A 154 -6.69 -4.61 -7.42
CA ASP A 154 -7.30 -3.87 -8.52
C ASP A 154 -7.76 -4.86 -9.61
N TYR A 155 -8.39 -4.37 -10.67
CA TYR A 155 -8.91 -5.17 -11.77
C TYR A 155 -8.68 -4.47 -13.11
N ASP A 156 -8.69 -5.23 -14.21
CA ASP A 156 -8.68 -4.69 -15.57
C ASP A 156 -10.09 -4.74 -16.22
N ASN A 157 -10.25 -4.09 -17.37
CA ASN A 157 -11.51 -4.09 -18.11
C ASN A 157 -11.89 -5.45 -18.72
N ALA A 158 -10.98 -6.42 -18.70
CA ALA A 158 -11.24 -7.79 -19.12
C ALA A 158 -11.77 -8.69 -17.98
N GLY A 159 -11.89 -8.15 -16.76
CA GLY A 159 -12.37 -8.86 -15.57
C GLY A 159 -11.30 -9.69 -14.87
N ASN A 160 -10.02 -9.51 -15.19
CA ASN A 160 -8.95 -10.12 -14.39
C ASN A 160 -8.74 -9.32 -13.11
N PHE A 161 -8.47 -10.02 -12.02
CA PHE A 161 -8.06 -9.44 -10.75
C PHE A 161 -6.55 -9.46 -10.59
N TYR A 162 -6.04 -8.47 -9.90
CA TYR A 162 -4.62 -8.33 -9.56
C TYR A 162 -4.47 -8.10 -8.06
N TYR A 163 -3.50 -8.77 -7.47
CA TYR A 163 -3.15 -8.67 -6.06
C TYR A 163 -1.68 -8.28 -5.95
N ASN A 164 -1.40 -7.07 -5.53
CA ASN A 164 -0.06 -6.62 -5.19
C ASN A 164 0.19 -6.86 -3.71
N SER A 165 1.28 -7.51 -3.37
CA SER A 165 1.67 -7.79 -2.00
C SER A 165 3.16 -7.56 -1.79
N LEU A 166 3.47 -6.86 -0.70
CA LEU A 166 4.80 -6.80 -0.13
C LEU A 166 5.15 -8.17 0.42
N ALA A 167 6.35 -8.66 0.12
CA ALA A 167 6.91 -9.86 0.70
C ALA A 167 8.16 -9.53 1.50
N SER A 168 8.51 -10.37 2.44
CA SER A 168 9.80 -10.30 3.10
C SER A 168 10.42 -11.67 3.18
N GLN A 169 11.72 -11.73 2.91
CA GLN A 169 12.53 -12.90 3.13
C GLN A 169 13.49 -12.60 4.28
N HIS A 170 13.13 -13.06 5.48
CA HIS A 170 14.00 -12.94 6.65
C HIS A 170 15.42 -13.44 6.33
N PRO A 171 16.50 -12.77 6.73
CA PRO A 171 16.63 -11.70 7.73
C PRO A 171 16.88 -10.30 7.13
N THR A 172 16.56 -10.06 5.89
CA THR A 172 16.81 -8.77 5.25
C THR A 172 15.61 -7.85 5.42
N GLU A 173 15.83 -6.59 5.77
CA GLU A 173 14.84 -5.52 5.82
C GLU A 173 14.44 -5.05 4.41
N GLU A 174 14.46 -5.97 3.45
CA GLU A 174 14.09 -5.70 2.07
C GLU A 174 12.64 -6.13 1.86
N TYR A 175 11.88 -5.27 1.17
CA TYR A 175 10.45 -5.47 0.91
C TYR A 175 10.17 -5.59 -0.59
N PRO A 176 10.59 -6.71 -1.24
CA PRO A 176 10.19 -6.95 -2.61
C PRO A 176 8.67 -7.08 -2.71
N CYS A 177 8.10 -6.55 -3.78
CA CYS A 177 6.67 -6.70 -4.04
C CYS A 177 6.43 -7.57 -5.26
N TYR A 178 5.34 -8.33 -5.18
CA TYR A 178 4.88 -9.22 -6.24
C TYR A 178 3.45 -8.90 -6.63
N VAL A 179 3.17 -9.00 -7.92
CA VAL A 179 1.82 -8.88 -8.45
C VAL A 179 1.35 -10.24 -8.92
N TYR A 180 0.28 -10.72 -8.33
CA TYR A 180 -0.41 -11.95 -8.68
C TYR A 180 -1.61 -11.61 -9.55
N LYS A 181 -1.89 -12.42 -10.57
CA LYS A 181 -3.03 -12.25 -11.48
C LYS A 181 -3.95 -13.46 -11.39
N SER A 182 -5.25 -13.18 -11.34
CA SER A 182 -6.32 -14.15 -11.45
C SER A 182 -7.18 -13.84 -12.69
N GLY A 183 -7.40 -14.82 -13.54
CA GLY A 183 -8.31 -14.74 -14.69
C GLY A 183 -9.58 -15.59 -14.51
N ASP A 184 -9.85 -16.06 -13.28
CA ASP A 184 -10.93 -16.98 -12.95
C ASP A 184 -11.75 -16.49 -11.73
N ALA A 185 -12.00 -15.19 -11.68
CA ALA A 185 -12.79 -14.54 -10.64
C ALA A 185 -12.22 -14.70 -9.21
N GLY A 186 -10.90 -14.78 -9.08
CA GLY A 186 -10.21 -14.90 -7.78
C GLY A 186 -10.15 -16.32 -7.22
N VAL A 187 -10.53 -17.33 -7.99
CA VAL A 187 -10.46 -18.73 -7.56
C VAL A 187 -9.02 -19.20 -7.44
N SER A 188 -8.17 -18.81 -8.40
CA SER A 188 -6.75 -19.11 -8.38
C SER A 188 -5.89 -17.93 -8.84
N TRP A 189 -4.61 -17.96 -8.49
CA TRP A 189 -3.62 -16.94 -8.82
C TRP A 189 -2.41 -17.56 -9.52
N ASN A 190 -1.75 -16.78 -10.36
CA ASN A 190 -0.45 -17.17 -10.94
C ASN A 190 0.65 -17.16 -9.87
N ASN A 191 1.89 -17.47 -10.26
CA ASN A 191 3.05 -17.55 -9.34
C ASN A 191 3.57 -16.16 -8.87
N GLY A 192 2.88 -15.08 -9.21
CA GLY A 192 3.35 -13.74 -8.91
C GLY A 192 4.52 -13.29 -9.78
N VAL A 193 4.54 -12.02 -10.12
CA VAL A 193 5.60 -11.39 -10.91
C VAL A 193 6.26 -10.32 -10.04
N TYR A 194 7.58 -10.43 -9.87
CA TYR A 194 8.38 -9.44 -9.15
C TYR A 194 8.32 -8.09 -9.85
N MET A 195 8.04 -7.03 -9.09
CA MET A 195 7.88 -5.69 -9.65
C MET A 195 8.86 -4.63 -9.09
N GLY A 196 9.85 -5.03 -8.29
CA GLY A 196 10.57 -4.11 -7.42
C GLY A 196 9.88 -4.04 -6.07
N GLY A 197 9.62 -2.84 -5.58
CA GLY A 197 8.79 -2.64 -4.41
C GLY A 197 9.47 -1.97 -3.24
N GLY A 198 8.75 -1.87 -2.18
CA GLY A 198 9.10 -1.25 -0.91
C GLY A 198 7.87 -1.11 -0.04
N ASP A 199 8.03 -0.57 1.16
CA ASP A 199 6.94 -0.40 2.11
C ASP A 199 5.87 0.59 1.61
N LYS A 200 4.62 0.33 1.96
CA LYS A 200 3.44 1.11 1.55
C LYS A 200 3.29 1.22 0.02
N GLN A 201 3.57 0.13 -0.67
CA GLN A 201 3.33 0.06 -2.10
C GLN A 201 1.84 0.27 -2.40
N TRP A 202 1.57 0.92 -3.51
CA TRP A 202 0.23 1.10 -4.06
C TRP A 202 0.23 0.72 -5.53
N MET A 203 -0.91 0.28 -6.04
CA MET A 203 -1.06 -0.15 -7.43
C MET A 203 -2.35 0.45 -8.03
N THR A 204 -2.32 0.79 -9.30
CA THR A 204 -3.51 1.08 -10.11
C THR A 204 -3.36 0.55 -11.52
N ILE A 205 -4.47 0.22 -12.14
CA ILE A 205 -4.53 -0.30 -13.51
C ILE A 205 -5.18 0.75 -14.41
N ASP A 206 -4.62 0.93 -15.61
CA ASP A 206 -5.18 1.81 -16.62
C ASP A 206 -6.42 1.16 -17.25
N ARG A 207 -7.56 1.81 -17.06
CA ARG A 207 -8.86 1.42 -17.62
C ARG A 207 -9.44 2.51 -18.53
N SER A 208 -8.57 3.35 -19.08
CA SER A 208 -8.98 4.48 -19.92
C SER A 208 -9.48 4.11 -21.30
N GLY A 209 -9.25 2.87 -21.74
CA GLY A 209 -9.54 2.43 -23.11
C GLY A 209 -8.56 3.00 -24.16
N GLY A 210 -7.49 3.66 -23.69
CA GLY A 210 -6.47 4.26 -24.54
C GLY A 210 -5.24 3.37 -24.78
N MET A 211 -4.12 4.00 -25.11
CA MET A 211 -2.84 3.33 -25.38
C MET A 211 -2.35 2.50 -24.19
N GLY A 212 -2.66 2.94 -22.99
CA GLY A 212 -2.22 2.31 -21.74
C GLY A 212 -3.20 1.29 -21.18
N GLU A 213 -4.24 0.93 -21.91
CA GLU A 213 -5.24 -0.04 -21.42
C GLU A 213 -4.60 -1.31 -20.91
N GLY A 214 -4.86 -1.65 -19.64
CA GLY A 214 -4.27 -2.80 -18.96
C GLY A 214 -2.85 -2.58 -18.42
N ASN A 215 -2.26 -1.40 -18.60
CA ASN A 215 -1.00 -1.06 -17.93
C ASN A 215 -1.19 -1.01 -16.42
N ILE A 216 -0.19 -1.47 -15.69
CA ILE A 216 -0.16 -1.45 -14.24
C ILE A 216 0.89 -0.46 -13.80
N TYR A 217 0.55 0.42 -12.87
CA TYR A 217 1.45 1.39 -12.28
C TYR A 217 1.57 1.12 -10.79
N SER A 218 2.79 1.18 -10.25
CA SER A 218 3.01 1.00 -8.82
C SER A 218 4.09 1.96 -8.30
N SER A 219 3.87 2.47 -7.09
CA SER A 219 4.84 3.28 -6.36
C SER A 219 4.81 2.92 -4.88
N TRP A 220 5.88 3.26 -4.16
CA TRP A 220 6.07 2.93 -2.76
C TRP A 220 6.90 4.00 -2.06
N THR A 221 7.17 3.83 -0.78
CA THR A 221 8.00 4.73 0.00
C THR A 221 9.47 4.58 -0.41
N SER A 222 10.11 5.65 -0.85
CA SER A 222 11.51 5.64 -1.33
C SER A 222 12.48 5.09 -0.29
N TYR A 223 12.20 5.32 0.98
CA TYR A 223 13.07 4.93 2.09
C TYR A 223 13.27 3.41 2.21
N TYR A 224 12.23 2.62 1.97
CA TYR A 224 12.27 1.15 2.02
C TYR A 224 12.27 0.49 0.64
N SER A 225 12.76 1.21 -0.36
CA SER A 225 12.77 0.67 -1.72
C SER A 225 13.72 -0.50 -1.86
N HIS A 226 13.22 -1.60 -2.41
CA HIS A 226 14.00 -2.78 -2.78
C HIS A 226 14.88 -2.54 -4.03
N CYS A 227 14.70 -1.43 -4.74
CA CYS A 227 15.49 -1.06 -5.92
C CYS A 227 15.91 0.43 -5.89
N PRO A 228 16.61 0.87 -4.80
CA PRO A 228 17.00 2.26 -4.67
C PRO A 228 17.91 2.72 -5.83
N PRO A 229 17.84 3.98 -6.24
CA PRO A 229 17.00 5.04 -5.69
C PRO A 229 15.59 5.10 -6.30
N GLY A 230 15.17 4.14 -7.10
CA GLY A 230 13.84 4.09 -7.71
C GLY A 230 12.76 3.68 -6.69
N PHE A 231 11.57 4.23 -6.84
CA PHE A 231 10.40 3.89 -6.03
C PHE A 231 9.09 3.99 -6.83
N PHE A 232 9.19 3.78 -8.12
CA PHE A 232 8.09 3.65 -9.07
C PHE A 232 8.45 2.63 -10.14
N THR A 233 7.48 1.84 -10.57
CA THR A 233 7.56 0.95 -11.72
C THR A 233 6.24 0.90 -12.46
N ARG A 234 6.25 0.29 -13.64
CA ARG A 234 5.04 -0.04 -14.39
C ARG A 234 5.20 -1.34 -15.16
N SER A 235 4.09 -1.95 -15.46
CA SER A 235 3.96 -2.99 -16.48
C SER A 235 3.17 -2.43 -17.66
N THR A 236 3.62 -2.73 -18.88
CA THR A 236 2.93 -2.37 -20.12
C THR A 236 2.47 -3.61 -20.89
N ASP A 237 2.43 -4.77 -20.23
CA ASP A 237 2.11 -6.08 -20.80
C ASP A 237 1.11 -6.87 -19.93
N GLY A 238 0.29 -6.14 -19.13
CA GLY A 238 -0.75 -6.74 -18.29
C GLY A 238 -0.22 -7.54 -17.11
N GLY A 239 0.93 -7.12 -16.53
CA GLY A 239 1.54 -7.71 -15.36
C GLY A 239 2.44 -8.90 -15.64
N ASN A 240 2.81 -9.18 -16.90
CA ASN A 240 3.74 -10.26 -17.21
C ASN A 240 5.20 -9.88 -16.95
N SER A 241 5.52 -8.59 -17.04
CA SER A 241 6.82 -8.03 -16.64
C SER A 241 6.67 -6.59 -16.16
N PHE A 242 7.69 -6.10 -15.44
CA PHE A 242 7.74 -4.72 -14.94
C PHE A 242 9.03 -4.03 -15.41
N ASP A 243 8.91 -2.74 -15.71
CA ASP A 243 10.06 -1.88 -16.02
C ASP A 243 11.02 -1.81 -14.82
N SER A 244 12.29 -1.49 -15.08
CA SER A 244 13.22 -1.15 -14.01
C SER A 244 12.71 0.03 -13.20
N CYS A 245 12.95 -0.01 -11.88
CA CYS A 245 12.49 1.03 -10.98
C CYS A 245 13.04 2.41 -11.37
N SER A 246 12.17 3.41 -11.31
CA SER A 246 12.51 4.80 -11.63
C SER A 246 12.19 5.74 -10.48
N ILE A 247 12.74 6.94 -10.51
CA ILE A 247 12.59 7.96 -9.48
C ILE A 247 11.37 8.81 -9.85
N LEU A 248 10.50 9.06 -8.86
CA LEU A 248 9.47 10.09 -8.94
C LEU A 248 10.10 11.47 -8.67
N PRO A 249 9.56 12.55 -9.23
CA PRO A 249 9.98 13.89 -8.86
C PRO A 249 9.58 14.16 -7.41
N GLU A 250 10.52 14.54 -6.59
CA GLU A 250 10.42 14.66 -5.14
C GLU A 250 10.14 13.31 -4.43
N ASP A 251 10.60 13.17 -3.19
CA ASP A 251 10.31 12.01 -2.36
C ASP A 251 8.90 12.10 -1.81
N MET A 252 8.04 11.19 -2.25
CA MET A 252 6.67 11.07 -1.80
C MET A 252 6.50 9.82 -0.95
N TYR A 253 5.78 9.96 0.16
CA TYR A 253 5.48 8.88 1.09
C TYR A 253 3.98 8.60 1.13
N TRP A 254 3.62 7.34 1.39
CA TRP A 254 2.24 6.93 1.69
C TRP A 254 1.24 7.51 0.71
N GLY A 255 1.53 7.26 -0.54
CA GLY A 255 0.75 7.79 -1.63
C GLY A 255 -0.34 6.85 -2.11
N THR A 256 -1.12 7.39 -3.01
CA THR A 256 -2.04 6.64 -3.85
C THR A 256 -1.92 7.13 -5.28
N GLN A 257 -2.49 6.39 -6.21
CA GLN A 257 -2.40 6.73 -7.62
C GLN A 257 -3.72 6.48 -8.34
N ALA A 258 -3.92 7.22 -9.42
CA ALA A 258 -5.09 7.10 -10.27
C ALA A 258 -4.73 7.39 -11.72
N VAL A 259 -5.47 6.78 -12.64
CA VAL A 259 -5.37 7.05 -14.09
C VAL A 259 -6.57 7.92 -14.49
N GLY A 260 -6.29 9.00 -15.20
CA GLY A 260 -7.29 9.88 -15.78
C GLY A 260 -7.94 9.27 -17.02
N ILE A 261 -9.04 9.89 -17.46
CA ILE A 261 -9.84 9.39 -18.60
C ILE A 261 -9.08 9.35 -19.91
N ASN A 262 -8.01 10.11 -20.06
CA ASN A 262 -7.16 10.11 -21.26
C ASN A 262 -5.85 9.32 -21.03
N GLY A 263 -5.76 8.52 -19.97
CA GLY A 263 -4.60 7.72 -19.63
C GLY A 263 -3.47 8.47 -18.90
N GLU A 264 -3.71 9.71 -18.43
CA GLU A 264 -2.71 10.38 -17.60
C GLU A 264 -2.59 9.70 -16.24
N LEU A 265 -1.36 9.45 -15.80
CA LEU A 265 -1.10 8.93 -14.47
C LEU A 265 -0.93 10.07 -13.47
N TYR A 266 -1.63 9.96 -12.35
CA TYR A 266 -1.47 10.84 -11.20
C TYR A 266 -1.00 10.02 -10.01
N ILE A 267 0.04 10.50 -9.33
CA ILE A 267 0.53 9.93 -8.08
C ILE A 267 0.48 11.03 -7.03
N SER A 268 -0.19 10.79 -5.92
CA SER A 268 -0.20 11.70 -4.78
C SER A 268 0.53 11.08 -3.60
N GLY A 269 1.11 11.91 -2.76
CA GLY A 269 1.79 11.45 -1.56
C GLY A 269 2.17 12.61 -0.65
N ARG A 270 2.53 12.29 0.58
CA ARG A 270 3.10 13.25 1.50
C ARG A 270 4.52 13.60 1.05
N SER A 271 4.87 14.88 1.06
CA SER A 271 6.25 15.32 0.84
C SER A 271 7.14 15.03 2.04
N ILE A 272 8.43 14.82 1.80
CA ILE A 272 9.49 14.89 2.84
C ILE A 272 9.48 16.26 3.55
N VAL A 273 9.08 17.33 2.86
CA VAL A 273 8.88 18.64 3.48
C VAL A 273 7.60 18.62 4.30
N PRO A 274 7.64 18.86 5.61
CA PRO A 274 6.48 18.79 6.48
C PRO A 274 5.29 19.65 6.01
N GLY A 275 4.09 19.11 6.19
CA GLY A 275 2.86 19.83 5.92
C GLY A 275 2.45 19.91 4.44
N ARG A 276 3.15 19.25 3.52
CA ARG A 276 2.85 19.29 2.08
C ARG A 276 2.35 17.93 1.58
N ILE A 277 1.25 17.97 0.84
CA ILE A 277 0.82 16.88 -0.04
C ILE A 277 1.19 17.27 -1.47
N LEU A 278 1.76 16.35 -2.19
CA LEU A 278 2.16 16.52 -3.58
C LEU A 278 1.30 15.67 -4.49
N VAL A 279 1.11 16.14 -5.72
CA VAL A 279 0.56 15.37 -6.83
C VAL A 279 1.50 15.49 -8.00
N ALA A 280 2.08 14.37 -8.43
CA ALA A 280 2.85 14.28 -9.67
C ALA A 280 1.95 13.79 -10.80
N LYS A 281 2.13 14.35 -12.00
CA LYS A 281 1.41 13.96 -13.20
C LYS A 281 2.36 13.53 -14.31
N SER A 282 2.06 12.41 -14.96
CA SER A 282 2.67 11.97 -16.21
C SER A 282 1.58 11.86 -17.29
N VAL A 283 1.84 12.40 -18.48
CA VAL A 283 0.95 12.28 -19.63
C VAL A 283 1.40 11.21 -20.62
N ASP A 284 2.54 10.57 -20.36
CA ASP A 284 3.15 9.58 -21.23
C ASP A 284 3.51 8.27 -20.52
N ALA A 285 3.10 8.11 -19.27
CA ALA A 285 3.30 6.86 -18.52
C ALA A 285 2.66 5.65 -19.21
N GLN A 286 1.63 5.87 -20.01
CA GLN A 286 0.97 4.85 -20.81
C GLN A 286 1.77 4.38 -22.05
N ASN A 287 2.81 5.11 -22.46
CA ASN A 287 3.55 4.81 -23.68
C ASN A 287 4.65 3.76 -23.43
N PRO A 288 4.54 2.52 -23.98
CA PRO A 288 5.53 1.47 -23.73
C PRO A 288 6.89 1.74 -24.38
N ALA A 289 6.97 2.66 -25.37
CA ALA A 289 8.19 2.91 -26.12
C ALA A 289 9.23 3.79 -25.38
N ARG A 290 8.90 4.34 -24.21
CA ARG A 290 9.79 5.21 -23.44
C ARG A 290 9.46 5.19 -21.95
N SER A 291 10.44 5.55 -21.14
CA SER A 291 10.20 5.77 -19.70
C SER A 291 9.26 6.95 -19.47
N PRO A 292 8.42 6.90 -18.43
CA PRO A 292 7.54 8.00 -18.07
C PRO A 292 8.28 9.30 -17.80
N THR A 293 7.71 10.41 -18.27
CA THR A 293 8.15 11.75 -17.89
C THR A 293 7.11 12.42 -17.00
N TRP A 294 7.58 13.16 -16.01
CA TRP A 294 6.72 13.85 -15.07
C TRP A 294 6.54 15.30 -15.50
N THR A 295 5.35 15.66 -15.94
CA THR A 295 5.07 16.96 -16.55
C THR A 295 4.74 18.05 -15.55
N SER A 296 4.28 17.68 -14.38
CA SER A 296 4.01 18.63 -13.30
C SER A 296 4.08 17.94 -11.93
N VAL A 297 4.51 18.72 -10.93
CA VAL A 297 4.33 18.40 -9.52
C VAL A 297 3.63 19.60 -8.88
N SER A 298 2.53 19.36 -8.22
CA SER A 298 1.72 20.38 -7.56
C SER A 298 1.63 20.11 -6.07
N THR A 299 1.74 21.17 -5.27
CA THR A 299 1.37 21.11 -3.86
C THR A 299 -0.14 21.28 -3.74
N VAL A 300 -0.76 20.42 -2.95
CA VAL A 300 -2.20 20.49 -2.65
C VAL A 300 -2.39 21.31 -1.38
N GLU A 301 -3.13 22.41 -1.50
CA GLU A 301 -3.46 23.29 -0.40
C GLU A 301 -4.89 22.98 0.10
N LEU A 302 -5.00 22.31 1.24
CA LEU A 302 -6.27 21.94 1.85
C LEU A 302 -6.66 22.83 3.05
N GLY A 303 -5.90 23.90 3.30
CA GLY A 303 -6.13 24.84 4.40
C GLY A 303 -5.79 24.28 5.79
N GLY A 304 -5.03 23.20 5.87
CA GLY A 304 -4.60 22.57 7.11
C GLY A 304 -3.15 22.12 7.06
N TYR A 305 -2.68 21.60 8.19
CA TYR A 305 -1.34 21.01 8.29
C TYR A 305 -1.45 19.52 8.53
N ILE A 306 -0.63 18.74 7.81
CA ILE A 306 -0.42 17.33 8.10
C ILE A 306 0.68 17.26 9.14
N VAL A 307 0.34 16.82 10.34
CA VAL A 307 1.29 16.58 11.43
C VAL A 307 1.10 15.15 11.92
N TYR A 308 2.20 14.49 12.19
CA TYR A 308 2.17 13.25 12.94
C TYR A 308 2.02 13.60 14.42
N ARG A 309 0.88 13.24 14.98
CA ARG A 309 0.54 13.55 16.37
C ARG A 309 0.00 12.30 17.07
N PRO A 310 0.85 11.32 17.35
CA PRO A 310 0.43 10.07 18.01
C PRO A 310 -0.16 10.31 19.39
N ASP A 311 0.25 11.41 20.05
CA ASP A 311 -0.25 11.84 21.36
C ASP A 311 -1.71 12.34 21.34
N VAL A 312 -2.25 12.71 20.18
CA VAL A 312 -3.63 13.18 20.04
C VAL A 312 -4.52 12.24 19.21
N ASN A 313 -3.93 11.21 18.61
CA ASN A 313 -4.65 10.16 17.89
C ASN A 313 -4.06 8.78 18.22
N PRO A 314 -4.19 8.32 19.47
CA PRO A 314 -3.62 7.04 19.91
C PRO A 314 -4.24 5.82 19.25
N GLU A 315 -5.38 5.99 18.58
CA GLU A 315 -6.10 4.90 17.90
C GLU A 315 -5.77 4.80 16.40
N GLY A 316 -4.93 5.70 15.88
CA GLY A 316 -4.48 5.65 14.48
C GLY A 316 -5.57 5.87 13.43
N ILE A 317 -6.63 6.58 13.77
CA ILE A 317 -7.74 6.88 12.86
C ILE A 317 -7.49 8.22 12.15
#